data_baffa470ea746c6cca6690b36df40f80
#
_entry.id   baffa470ea746c6cca6690b36df40f80
#
_cell.length_a   1.000
_cell.length_b   1.000
_cell.length_c   1.000
_cell.angle_alpha   90.00
_cell.angle_beta   90.00
_cell.angle_gamma   90.00
#
_symmetry.space_group_name_H-M   'P 1'
#
loop_
_entity.id
_entity.type
_entity.pdbx_description
1 polymer ?
#
loop_
_entity_poly.entity_id
_entity_poly.type
_entity_poly.pdbx_seq_one_letter_code
_entity_poly.pdbx_strand_id
1 'polypeptide(L)'
;DLNSKVFQLRVKNIVNKAQTVSEETSIVQREMANEFEKSISVQRDLIYKERNLILDMVNKNQFDYKQLAKDVFRKDLKIFNINDEKGVINYVYKNLSFNFETNNEKIDVYNQESIVNFLIQHFMQQFGDNQKKAADPYFILRFIQKSIIKAIDIAWIEQVDYLQQLKASVNNRQNGQRNAIYEYHKVALESYEDMTITLKRNIIRNLCLSIITFDKHGDLMIYFP
;
A
#
# COMPACT_ATOMS: atom_id res chain seq x y z
N ASP A 1 -28.36 51.77 26.20
CA ASP A 1 -27.26 52.49 26.84
C ASP A 1 -26.10 51.53 27.05
N LEU A 2 -25.02 51.74 26.32
CA LEU A 2 -23.81 50.87 26.30
C LEU A 2 -23.13 50.81 27.69
N ASN A 3 -23.44 51.71 28.59
CA ASN A 3 -22.90 51.81 29.95
C ASN A 3 -23.79 51.17 31.02
N SER A 4 -24.90 50.54 30.67
CA SER A 4 -25.77 49.85 31.61
C SER A 4 -25.07 48.62 32.17
N LYS A 5 -25.07 48.44 33.50
CA LYS A 5 -24.52 47.26 34.17
C LYS A 5 -25.09 45.93 33.62
N VAL A 6 -26.34 45.95 33.20
CA VAL A 6 -27.02 44.77 32.60
C VAL A 6 -26.43 44.46 31.22
N PHE A 7 -26.10 45.47 30.42
CA PHE A 7 -25.44 45.29 29.13
C PHE A 7 -24.03 44.73 29.29
N GLN A 8 -23.25 45.27 30.22
CA GLN A 8 -21.90 44.79 30.51
C GLN A 8 -21.89 43.33 31.00
N LEU A 9 -22.87 42.96 31.87
CA LEU A 9 -23.03 41.56 32.33
C LEU A 9 -23.40 40.62 31.17
N ARG A 10 -24.27 41.02 30.26
CA ARG A 10 -24.63 40.23 29.08
C ARG A 10 -23.44 40.04 28.14
N VAL A 11 -22.68 41.10 27.86
CA VAL A 11 -21.47 41.02 27.04
C VAL A 11 -20.45 40.13 27.69
N LYS A 12 -20.18 40.22 28.99
CA LYS A 12 -19.27 39.34 29.73
C LYS A 12 -19.70 37.88 29.64
N ASN A 13 -21.00 37.60 29.78
CA ASN A 13 -21.51 36.24 29.66
C ASN A 13 -21.36 35.65 28.25
N ILE A 14 -21.57 36.48 27.20
CA ILE A 14 -21.37 36.10 25.81
C ILE A 14 -19.88 35.81 25.52
N VAL A 15 -18.99 36.68 26.01
CA VAL A 15 -17.55 36.51 25.86
C VAL A 15 -17.07 35.23 26.58
N ASN A 16 -17.52 35.00 27.83
CA ASN A 16 -17.16 33.81 28.56
C ASN A 16 -17.65 32.56 27.85
N LYS A 17 -18.90 32.53 27.36
CA LYS A 17 -19.40 31.37 26.57
C LYS A 17 -18.62 31.17 25.31
N ALA A 18 -18.26 32.22 24.57
CA ALA A 18 -17.44 32.13 23.37
C ALA A 18 -16.05 31.56 23.67
N GLN A 19 -15.42 32.00 24.78
CA GLN A 19 -14.14 31.45 25.25
C GLN A 19 -14.24 29.98 25.59
N THR A 20 -15.24 29.57 26.39
CA THR A 20 -15.43 28.17 26.76
C THR A 20 -15.61 27.28 25.52
N VAL A 21 -16.47 27.69 24.57
CA VAL A 21 -16.68 26.95 23.31
C VAL A 21 -15.39 26.87 22.48
N SER A 22 -14.60 27.97 22.43
CA SER A 22 -13.33 27.99 21.72
C SER A 22 -12.30 27.06 22.37
N GLU A 23 -12.22 27.03 23.69
CA GLU A 23 -11.32 26.14 24.44
C GLU A 23 -11.71 24.67 24.25
N GLU A 24 -12.99 24.32 24.41
CA GLU A 24 -13.51 22.97 24.19
C GLU A 24 -13.22 22.51 22.75
N THR A 25 -13.47 23.36 21.75
CA THR A 25 -13.18 23.06 20.33
C THR A 25 -11.68 22.81 20.13
N SER A 26 -10.82 23.61 20.76
CA SER A 26 -9.37 23.47 20.62
C SER A 26 -8.83 22.18 21.29
N ILE A 27 -9.43 21.76 22.40
CA ILE A 27 -9.09 20.50 23.07
C ILE A 27 -9.43 19.33 22.16
N VAL A 28 -10.64 19.31 21.62
CA VAL A 28 -11.10 18.23 20.73
C VAL A 28 -10.27 18.14 19.44
N GLN A 29 -9.93 19.28 18.84
CA GLN A 29 -9.06 19.28 17.66
C GLN A 29 -7.68 18.68 17.96
N ARG A 30 -7.13 18.96 19.15
CA ARG A 30 -5.87 18.34 19.58
C ARG A 30 -5.98 16.84 19.81
N GLU A 31 -7.06 16.38 20.44
CA GLU A 31 -7.32 14.95 20.62
C GLU A 31 -7.44 14.22 19.27
N MET A 32 -8.20 14.77 18.33
CA MET A 32 -8.32 14.24 16.99
C MET A 32 -6.95 14.19 16.28
N ALA A 33 -6.16 15.26 16.35
CA ALA A 33 -4.83 15.30 15.74
C ALA A 33 -3.93 14.19 16.30
N ASN A 34 -3.94 13.98 17.62
CA ASN A 34 -3.17 12.92 18.27
C ASN A 34 -3.61 11.53 17.83
N GLU A 35 -4.92 11.26 17.70
CA GLU A 35 -5.42 9.97 17.24
C GLU A 35 -5.05 9.69 15.78
N PHE A 36 -5.05 10.69 14.91
CA PHE A 36 -4.59 10.57 13.54
C PHE A 36 -3.10 10.22 13.45
N GLU A 37 -2.25 10.92 14.20
CA GLU A 37 -0.81 10.66 14.23
C GLU A 37 -0.49 9.29 14.81
N LYS A 38 -1.23 8.87 15.82
CA LYS A 38 -1.11 7.53 16.42
C LYS A 38 -1.43 6.45 15.40
N SER A 39 -2.48 6.62 14.58
CA SER A 39 -2.83 5.68 13.51
C SER A 39 -1.69 5.53 12.49
N ILE A 40 -1.11 6.65 12.03
CA ILE A 40 0.04 6.64 11.12
C ILE A 40 1.25 5.94 11.76
N SER A 41 1.54 6.24 13.04
CA SER A 41 2.66 5.63 13.75
C SER A 41 2.50 4.12 13.87
N VAL A 42 1.30 3.64 14.22
CA VAL A 42 1.02 2.20 14.33
C VAL A 42 1.18 1.50 12.98
N GLN A 43 0.64 2.05 11.91
CA GLN A 43 0.78 1.48 10.56
C GLN A 43 2.23 1.47 10.10
N ARG A 44 3.00 2.54 10.40
CA ARG A 44 4.43 2.60 10.11
C ARG A 44 5.18 1.47 10.82
N ASP A 45 4.93 1.28 12.11
CA ASP A 45 5.63 0.26 12.89
C ASP A 45 5.30 -1.16 12.38
N LEU A 46 4.06 -1.39 11.93
CA LEU A 46 3.65 -2.65 11.32
C LEU A 46 4.39 -2.90 10.01
N ILE A 47 4.41 -1.91 9.09
CA ILE A 47 5.05 -2.08 7.78
C ILE A 47 6.57 -2.24 7.90
N TYR A 48 7.23 -1.54 8.84
CA TYR A 48 8.65 -1.71 9.09
C TYR A 48 8.98 -3.08 9.69
N LYS A 49 8.13 -3.63 10.56
CA LYS A 49 8.28 -5.00 11.06
C LYS A 49 8.14 -6.03 9.93
N GLU A 50 7.11 -5.89 9.08
CA GLU A 50 6.90 -6.77 7.92
C GLU A 50 8.08 -6.68 6.94
N ARG A 51 8.56 -5.47 6.63
CA ARG A 51 9.76 -5.25 5.81
C ARG A 51 10.97 -6.01 6.35
N ASN A 52 11.27 -5.84 7.64
CA ASN A 52 12.45 -6.46 8.24
C ASN A 52 12.32 -7.99 8.25
N LEU A 53 11.12 -8.52 8.51
CA LEU A 53 10.85 -9.96 8.45
C LEU A 53 11.07 -10.51 7.04
N ILE A 54 10.51 -9.87 6.02
CA ILE A 54 10.66 -10.30 4.63
C ILE A 54 12.13 -10.29 4.22
N LEU A 55 12.87 -9.21 4.53
CA LEU A 55 14.28 -9.11 4.20
C LEU A 55 15.13 -10.17 4.91
N ASP A 56 14.83 -10.49 6.17
CA ASP A 56 15.49 -11.56 6.90
C ASP A 56 15.23 -12.94 6.27
N MET A 57 13.98 -13.21 5.89
CA MET A 57 13.62 -14.45 5.19
C MET A 57 14.31 -14.56 3.81
N VAL A 58 14.40 -13.45 3.07
CA VAL A 58 15.13 -13.39 1.79
C VAL A 58 16.62 -13.66 1.99
N ASN A 59 17.24 -13.02 2.99
CA ASN A 59 18.67 -13.22 3.30
C ASN A 59 18.98 -14.67 3.68
N LYS A 60 18.06 -15.34 4.36
CA LYS A 60 18.17 -16.75 4.75
C LYS A 60 17.73 -17.73 3.66
N ASN A 61 17.33 -17.24 2.48
CA ASN A 61 16.75 -18.04 1.39
C ASN A 61 15.53 -18.87 1.83
N GLN A 62 14.69 -18.31 2.71
CA GLN A 62 13.49 -18.93 3.27
C GLN A 62 12.20 -18.27 2.78
N PHE A 63 12.29 -17.25 1.93
CA PHE A 63 11.12 -16.54 1.44
C PHE A 63 10.42 -17.33 0.33
N ASP A 64 9.15 -17.66 0.55
CA ASP A 64 8.34 -18.41 -0.42
C ASP A 64 7.67 -17.49 -1.44
N TYR A 65 8.37 -17.24 -2.54
CA TYR A 65 7.87 -16.42 -3.67
C TYR A 65 6.64 -17.03 -4.33
N LYS A 66 6.53 -18.37 -4.34
CA LYS A 66 5.40 -19.07 -4.95
C LYS A 66 4.14 -18.89 -4.11
N GLN A 67 4.27 -18.95 -2.79
CA GLN A 67 3.15 -18.70 -1.89
C GLN A 67 2.71 -17.22 -1.96
N LEU A 68 3.66 -16.28 -1.99
CA LEU A 68 3.35 -14.86 -2.21
C LEU A 68 2.54 -14.66 -3.49
N ALA A 69 3.00 -15.24 -4.61
CA ALA A 69 2.33 -15.14 -5.90
C ALA A 69 0.91 -15.73 -5.85
N LYS A 70 0.77 -16.91 -5.25
CA LYS A 70 -0.53 -17.59 -5.08
C LYS A 70 -1.53 -16.72 -4.32
N ASP A 71 -1.11 -16.10 -3.22
CA ASP A 71 -1.96 -15.25 -2.39
C ASP A 71 -2.38 -13.98 -3.13
N VAL A 72 -1.46 -13.36 -3.85
CA VAL A 72 -1.74 -12.16 -4.66
C VAL A 72 -2.69 -12.51 -5.80
N PHE A 73 -2.40 -13.52 -6.60
CA PHE A 73 -3.21 -13.84 -7.77
C PHE A 73 -4.64 -14.23 -7.41
N ARG A 74 -4.84 -15.01 -6.34
CA ARG A 74 -6.19 -15.34 -5.85
C ARG A 74 -7.00 -14.11 -5.45
N LYS A 75 -6.36 -13.12 -4.83
CA LYS A 75 -7.01 -11.86 -4.49
C LYS A 75 -7.28 -11.00 -5.73
N ASP A 76 -6.31 -10.90 -6.61
CA ASP A 76 -6.41 -10.07 -7.81
C ASP A 76 -7.47 -10.57 -8.79
N LEU A 77 -7.64 -11.88 -8.95
CA LEU A 77 -8.72 -12.45 -9.76
C LEU A 77 -10.10 -11.97 -9.29
N LYS A 78 -10.28 -11.83 -7.97
CA LYS A 78 -11.53 -11.32 -7.38
C LYS A 78 -11.65 -9.80 -7.52
N ILE A 79 -10.59 -9.06 -7.18
CA ILE A 79 -10.57 -7.58 -7.19
C ILE A 79 -10.82 -7.06 -8.61
N PHE A 80 -10.17 -7.65 -9.61
CA PHE A 80 -10.27 -7.21 -11.01
C PHE A 80 -11.32 -7.98 -11.82
N ASN A 81 -12.07 -8.89 -11.17
CA ASN A 81 -13.10 -9.71 -11.80
C ASN A 81 -12.60 -10.41 -13.09
N ILE A 82 -11.41 -11.05 -12.99
CA ILE A 82 -10.76 -11.73 -14.11
C ILE A 82 -11.40 -13.11 -14.27
N ASN A 83 -12.20 -13.28 -15.32
CA ASN A 83 -13.01 -14.48 -15.57
C ASN A 83 -12.99 -14.93 -17.04
N ASP A 84 -12.18 -14.29 -17.87
CA ASP A 84 -12.00 -14.62 -19.27
C ASP A 84 -10.53 -14.60 -19.68
N GLU A 85 -10.22 -15.22 -20.83
CA GLU A 85 -8.87 -15.33 -21.36
C GLU A 85 -8.22 -13.96 -21.61
N LYS A 86 -9.01 -13.02 -22.14
CA LYS A 86 -8.55 -11.65 -22.41
C LYS A 86 -8.15 -10.93 -21.12
N GLY A 87 -8.91 -11.09 -20.05
CA GLY A 87 -8.59 -10.55 -18.72
C GLY A 87 -7.30 -11.14 -18.17
N VAL A 88 -7.09 -12.44 -18.30
CA VAL A 88 -5.86 -13.13 -17.88
C VAL A 88 -4.65 -12.61 -18.67
N ILE A 89 -4.76 -12.53 -19.99
CA ILE A 89 -3.70 -12.00 -20.85
C ILE A 89 -3.35 -10.55 -20.49
N ASN A 90 -4.37 -9.69 -20.34
CA ASN A 90 -4.15 -8.31 -19.91
C ASN A 90 -3.49 -8.21 -18.53
N TYR A 91 -3.83 -9.10 -17.60
CA TYR A 91 -3.19 -9.16 -16.30
C TYR A 91 -1.71 -9.52 -16.41
N VAL A 92 -1.36 -10.51 -17.26
CA VAL A 92 0.03 -10.90 -17.52
C VAL A 92 0.82 -9.72 -18.08
N TYR A 93 0.31 -9.04 -19.11
CA TYR A 93 0.97 -7.86 -19.69
C TYR A 93 1.23 -6.74 -18.68
N LYS A 94 0.28 -6.48 -17.79
CA LYS A 94 0.39 -5.40 -16.81
C LYS A 94 1.31 -5.72 -15.64
N ASN A 95 1.45 -7.01 -15.29
CA ASN A 95 2.05 -7.38 -14.01
C ASN A 95 3.23 -8.35 -14.11
N LEU A 96 3.33 -9.13 -15.18
CA LEU A 96 4.30 -10.22 -15.28
C LEU A 96 5.26 -10.11 -16.47
N SER A 97 4.79 -9.76 -17.65
CA SER A 97 5.65 -9.73 -18.85
C SER A 97 5.12 -8.78 -19.92
N PHE A 98 5.96 -7.84 -20.38
CA PHE A 98 5.61 -6.96 -21.50
C PHE A 98 5.60 -7.66 -22.86
N ASN A 99 6.30 -8.80 -22.99
CA ASN A 99 6.48 -9.54 -24.24
C ASN A 99 5.84 -10.92 -24.13
N PHE A 100 4.64 -10.99 -23.54
CA PHE A 100 3.92 -12.24 -23.41
C PHE A 100 3.37 -12.69 -24.78
N GLU A 101 3.77 -13.87 -25.24
CA GLU A 101 3.21 -14.51 -26.41
C GLU A 101 2.28 -15.65 -25.96
N THR A 102 1.05 -15.63 -26.43
CA THR A 102 0.09 -16.72 -26.22
C THR A 102 0.48 -17.88 -27.14
N ASN A 103 1.40 -18.72 -26.72
CA ASN A 103 1.85 -19.90 -27.47
C ASN A 103 0.79 -21.01 -27.51
N ASN A 104 -0.46 -20.71 -27.89
CA ASN A 104 -1.59 -21.65 -27.94
C ASN A 104 -1.85 -22.44 -26.63
N GLU A 105 -1.34 -21.93 -25.48
CA GLU A 105 -1.68 -22.50 -24.19
C GLU A 105 -3.15 -22.21 -23.89
N LYS A 106 -3.96 -23.26 -23.87
CA LYS A 106 -5.37 -23.14 -23.52
C LYS A 106 -5.47 -22.89 -22.00
N ILE A 107 -5.95 -21.69 -21.67
CA ILE A 107 -6.24 -21.33 -20.27
C ILE A 107 -7.65 -21.81 -19.95
N ASP A 108 -7.78 -22.70 -18.97
CA ASP A 108 -9.09 -23.05 -18.45
C ASP A 108 -9.60 -21.93 -17.54
N VAL A 109 -10.32 -20.99 -18.14
CA VAL A 109 -10.87 -19.80 -17.45
C VAL A 109 -12.06 -20.13 -16.54
N TYR A 110 -12.66 -21.28 -16.67
CA TYR A 110 -13.77 -21.73 -15.80
C TYR A 110 -13.29 -22.22 -14.44
N ASN A 111 -11.99 -22.52 -14.30
CA ASN A 111 -11.38 -22.96 -13.05
C ASN A 111 -10.39 -21.91 -12.54
N GLN A 112 -10.77 -21.19 -11.47
CA GLN A 112 -9.91 -20.16 -10.88
C GLN A 112 -8.53 -20.67 -10.45
N GLU A 113 -8.43 -21.90 -9.97
CA GLU A 113 -7.15 -22.48 -9.57
C GLU A 113 -6.26 -22.77 -10.79
N SER A 114 -6.86 -23.10 -11.96
CA SER A 114 -6.13 -23.23 -13.22
C SER A 114 -5.52 -21.89 -13.64
N ILE A 115 -6.27 -20.79 -13.56
CA ILE A 115 -5.76 -19.43 -13.84
C ILE A 115 -4.63 -19.08 -12.88
N VAL A 116 -4.80 -19.33 -11.57
CA VAL A 116 -3.77 -19.06 -10.57
C VAL A 116 -2.48 -19.83 -10.86
N ASN A 117 -2.59 -21.11 -11.18
CA ASN A 117 -1.43 -21.95 -11.51
C ASN A 117 -0.72 -21.45 -12.78
N PHE A 118 -1.48 -21.08 -13.81
CA PHE A 118 -0.95 -20.45 -15.02
C PHE A 118 -0.15 -19.16 -14.69
N LEU A 119 -0.71 -18.28 -13.91
CA LEU A 119 -0.04 -17.04 -13.50
C LEU A 119 1.21 -17.31 -12.64
N ILE A 120 1.18 -18.30 -11.74
CA ILE A 120 2.35 -18.70 -10.94
C ILE A 120 3.45 -19.23 -11.85
N GLN A 121 3.14 -20.04 -12.84
CA GLN A 121 4.12 -20.58 -13.79
C GLN A 121 4.83 -19.44 -14.53
N HIS A 122 4.07 -18.50 -15.08
CA HIS A 122 4.63 -17.34 -15.79
C HIS A 122 5.42 -16.41 -14.85
N PHE A 123 4.95 -16.18 -13.63
CA PHE A 123 5.71 -15.45 -12.62
C PHE A 123 7.07 -16.09 -12.35
N MET A 124 7.09 -17.41 -12.07
CA MET A 124 8.32 -18.13 -11.73
C MET A 124 9.30 -18.15 -12.90
N GLN A 125 8.78 -18.29 -14.13
CA GLN A 125 9.60 -18.23 -15.34
C GLN A 125 10.26 -16.85 -15.50
N GLN A 126 9.45 -15.79 -15.49
CA GLN A 126 9.94 -14.43 -15.68
C GLN A 126 10.91 -13.98 -14.57
N PHE A 127 10.60 -14.33 -13.33
CA PHE A 127 11.48 -14.08 -12.19
C PHE A 127 12.80 -14.84 -12.34
N GLY A 128 12.77 -16.13 -12.74
CA GLY A 128 13.95 -16.92 -13.04
C GLY A 128 14.82 -16.33 -14.15
N ASP A 129 14.20 -15.78 -15.20
CA ASP A 129 14.94 -15.15 -16.29
C ASP A 129 15.61 -13.83 -15.83
N ASN A 130 14.97 -13.07 -14.95
CA ASN A 130 15.60 -11.90 -14.35
C ASN A 130 16.73 -12.26 -13.39
N GLN A 131 16.64 -13.38 -12.66
CA GLN A 131 17.75 -13.90 -11.86
C GLN A 131 18.95 -14.28 -12.73
N LYS A 132 18.71 -14.93 -13.88
CA LYS A 132 19.77 -15.26 -14.85
C LYS A 132 20.47 -14.01 -15.41
N LYS A 133 19.71 -12.93 -15.65
CA LYS A 133 20.30 -11.64 -16.09
C LYS A 133 21.19 -11.01 -15.02
N ALA A 134 20.83 -11.16 -13.73
CA ALA A 134 21.67 -10.71 -12.62
C ALA A 134 22.95 -11.56 -12.44
N ALA A 135 22.94 -12.81 -12.95
CA ALA A 135 24.02 -13.77 -13.09
C ALA A 135 24.71 -14.22 -11.77
N ASP A 136 25.17 -13.30 -10.94
CA ASP A 136 25.88 -13.58 -9.69
C ASP A 136 24.92 -13.65 -8.49
N PRO A 137 25.08 -14.63 -7.56
CA PRO A 137 24.26 -14.72 -6.36
C PRO A 137 24.17 -13.43 -5.54
N TYR A 138 25.25 -12.67 -5.47
CA TYR A 138 25.24 -11.37 -4.78
C TYR A 138 24.31 -10.36 -5.47
N PHE A 139 24.38 -10.26 -6.81
CA PHE A 139 23.51 -9.35 -7.55
C PHE A 139 22.06 -9.83 -7.57
N ILE A 140 21.82 -11.13 -7.62
CA ILE A 140 20.46 -11.71 -7.46
C ILE A 140 19.85 -11.28 -6.13
N LEU A 141 20.58 -11.45 -5.03
CA LEU A 141 20.12 -11.05 -3.71
C LEU A 141 19.82 -9.53 -3.64
N ARG A 142 20.74 -8.72 -4.18
CA ARG A 142 20.57 -7.26 -4.25
C ARG A 142 19.34 -6.85 -5.09
N PHE A 143 19.11 -7.50 -6.22
CA PHE A 143 17.94 -7.29 -7.06
C PHE A 143 16.65 -7.55 -6.27
N ILE A 144 16.56 -8.70 -5.60
CA ILE A 144 15.38 -9.08 -4.82
C ILE A 144 15.15 -8.08 -3.68
N GLN A 145 16.17 -7.77 -2.90
CA GLN A 145 16.07 -6.81 -1.80
C GLN A 145 15.58 -5.43 -2.27
N LYS A 146 16.20 -4.88 -3.35
CA LYS A 146 15.81 -3.59 -3.91
C LYS A 146 14.38 -3.62 -4.46
N SER A 147 13.95 -4.72 -5.08
CA SER A 147 12.58 -4.88 -5.59
C SER A 147 11.54 -4.83 -4.46
N ILE A 148 11.83 -5.48 -3.34
CA ILE A 148 10.96 -5.51 -2.15
C ILE A 148 10.92 -4.12 -1.49
N ILE A 149 12.09 -3.53 -1.23
CA ILE A 149 12.19 -2.21 -0.59
C ILE A 149 11.45 -1.16 -1.42
N LYS A 150 11.67 -1.15 -2.75
CA LYS A 150 10.98 -0.21 -3.65
C LYS A 150 9.46 -0.33 -3.58
N ALA A 151 8.93 -1.56 -3.55
CA ALA A 151 7.50 -1.80 -3.44
C ALA A 151 6.94 -1.28 -2.10
N ILE A 152 7.66 -1.51 -1.01
CA ILE A 152 7.27 -1.05 0.33
C ILE A 152 7.30 0.48 0.41
N ASP A 153 8.38 1.10 -0.06
CA ASP A 153 8.54 2.56 0.02
C ASP A 153 7.45 3.30 -0.76
N ILE A 154 7.14 2.84 -1.99
CA ILE A 154 6.06 3.44 -2.79
C ILE A 154 4.71 3.27 -2.08
N ALA A 155 4.36 2.05 -1.67
CA ALA A 155 3.08 1.78 -1.03
C ALA A 155 2.92 2.59 0.27
N TRP A 156 4.00 2.74 1.05
CA TRP A 156 3.97 3.52 2.29
C TRP A 156 3.81 5.02 2.03
N ILE A 157 4.49 5.59 1.05
CA ILE A 157 4.33 7.00 0.68
C ILE A 157 2.88 7.28 0.27
N GLU A 158 2.31 6.46 -0.61
CA GLU A 158 0.91 6.59 -1.05
C GLU A 158 -0.07 6.45 0.12
N GLN A 159 0.19 5.54 1.06
CA GLN A 159 -0.63 5.35 2.26
C GLN A 159 -0.60 6.57 3.18
N VAL A 160 0.57 7.15 3.42
CA VAL A 160 0.70 8.36 4.24
C VAL A 160 -0.06 9.53 3.62
N ASP A 161 0.08 9.73 2.30
CA ASP A 161 -0.65 10.77 1.57
C ASP A 161 -2.17 10.56 1.66
N TYR A 162 -2.62 9.31 1.48
CA TYR A 162 -4.03 8.96 1.64
C TYR A 162 -4.56 9.27 3.05
N LEU A 163 -3.83 8.88 4.10
CA LEU A 163 -4.22 9.14 5.49
C LEU A 163 -4.27 10.64 5.81
N GLN A 164 -3.39 11.44 5.24
CA GLN A 164 -3.43 12.90 5.38
C GLN A 164 -4.66 13.50 4.70
N GLN A 165 -5.01 13.04 3.50
CA GLN A 165 -6.23 13.47 2.81
C GLN A 165 -7.49 13.03 3.57
N LEU A 166 -7.52 11.81 4.09
CA LEU A 166 -8.60 11.30 4.93
C LEU A 166 -8.78 12.16 6.19
N LYS A 167 -7.68 12.51 6.88
CA LYS A 167 -7.68 13.43 8.02
C LYS A 167 -8.36 14.76 7.67
N ALA A 168 -7.99 15.36 6.54
CA ALA A 168 -8.58 16.63 6.09
C ALA A 168 -10.08 16.47 5.78
N SER A 169 -10.49 15.38 5.14
CA SER A 169 -11.89 15.12 4.79
C SER A 169 -12.79 14.92 6.01
N VAL A 170 -12.29 14.22 7.02
CA VAL A 170 -13.02 13.94 8.27
C VAL A 170 -13.14 15.21 9.12
N ASN A 171 -12.09 16.04 9.20
CA ASN A 171 -12.14 17.30 9.92
C ASN A 171 -13.19 18.29 9.36
N ASN A 172 -13.46 18.25 8.06
CA ASN A 172 -14.45 19.10 7.41
C ASN A 172 -15.91 18.65 7.66
N ARG A 173 -16.13 17.42 8.14
CA ARG A 173 -17.45 16.87 8.46
C ARG A 173 -17.82 17.07 9.93
N GLN A 174 -17.92 18.32 10.39
CA GLN A 174 -18.02 18.75 11.81
C GLN A 174 -19.23 18.24 12.63
N ASN A 175 -20.06 17.34 12.16
CA ASN A 175 -21.23 16.86 12.90
C ASN A 175 -20.93 15.54 13.66
N GLY A 176 -20.51 15.64 14.91
CA GLY A 176 -20.39 14.51 15.84
C GLY A 176 -18.96 13.97 16.01
N GLN A 177 -18.18 14.60 16.84
CA GLN A 177 -16.72 14.36 17.02
C GLN A 177 -16.32 12.89 17.32
N ARG A 178 -17.10 12.14 18.10
CA ARG A 178 -16.82 10.72 18.36
C ARG A 178 -17.00 9.83 17.12
N ASN A 179 -17.96 10.16 16.27
CA ASN A 179 -18.16 9.44 15.01
C ASN A 179 -17.02 9.71 14.02
N ALA A 180 -16.45 10.90 14.01
CA ALA A 180 -15.36 11.29 13.11
C ALA A 180 -14.07 10.47 13.36
N ILE A 181 -13.66 10.32 14.62
CA ILE A 181 -12.48 9.51 14.99
C ILE A 181 -12.71 8.03 14.64
N TYR A 182 -13.87 7.49 14.96
CA TYR A 182 -14.21 6.11 14.64
C TYR A 182 -14.25 5.86 13.13
N GLU A 183 -14.88 6.76 12.36
CA GLU A 183 -14.90 6.70 10.89
C GLU A 183 -13.48 6.74 10.31
N TYR A 184 -12.64 7.63 10.83
CA TYR A 184 -11.23 7.69 10.41
C TYR A 184 -10.51 6.37 10.65
N HIS A 185 -10.56 5.82 11.86
CA HIS A 185 -9.87 4.58 12.18
C HIS A 185 -10.35 3.40 11.33
N LYS A 186 -11.66 3.31 11.08
CA LYS A 186 -12.23 2.27 10.22
C LYS A 186 -11.69 2.37 8.80
N VAL A 187 -11.78 3.55 8.19
CA VAL A 187 -11.29 3.77 6.81
C VAL A 187 -9.77 3.64 6.73
N ALA A 188 -9.03 4.09 7.75
CA ALA A 188 -7.60 3.94 7.83
C ALA A 188 -7.16 2.46 7.91
N LEU A 189 -7.93 1.61 8.59
CA LEU A 189 -7.68 0.17 8.62
C LEU A 189 -7.96 -0.47 7.26
N GLU A 190 -9.10 -0.18 6.66
CA GLU A 190 -9.47 -0.68 5.32
C GLU A 190 -8.40 -0.29 4.28
N SER A 191 -7.95 0.97 4.30
CA SER A 191 -6.89 1.44 3.38
C SER A 191 -5.55 0.76 3.62
N TYR A 192 -5.20 0.42 4.86
CA TYR A 192 -3.99 -0.33 5.18
C TYR A 192 -4.04 -1.75 4.62
N GLU A 193 -5.18 -2.42 4.70
CA GLU A 193 -5.39 -3.74 4.10
C GLU A 193 -5.21 -3.70 2.57
N ASP A 194 -5.81 -2.70 1.90
CA ASP A 194 -5.66 -2.47 0.46
C ASP A 194 -4.22 -2.15 0.07
N MET A 195 -3.53 -1.32 0.86
CA MET A 195 -2.12 -1.02 0.69
C MET A 195 -1.27 -2.30 0.75
N THR A 196 -1.52 -3.20 1.71
CA THR A 196 -0.74 -4.45 1.83
C THR A 196 -0.93 -5.37 0.64
N ILE A 197 -2.13 -5.42 0.04
CA ILE A 197 -2.39 -6.18 -1.19
C ILE A 197 -1.61 -5.57 -2.36
N THR A 198 -1.69 -4.25 -2.51
CA THR A 198 -1.00 -3.50 -3.56
C THR A 198 0.52 -3.62 -3.44
N LEU A 199 1.06 -3.54 -2.23
CA LEU A 199 2.47 -3.77 -1.94
C LEU A 199 2.94 -5.15 -2.43
N LYS A 200 2.21 -6.21 -2.07
CA LYS A 200 2.56 -7.58 -2.48
C LYS A 200 2.51 -7.75 -4.00
N ARG A 201 1.52 -7.15 -4.67
CA ARG A 201 1.44 -7.08 -6.15
C ARG A 201 2.63 -6.33 -6.74
N ASN A 202 3.04 -5.21 -6.15
CA ASN A 202 4.19 -4.44 -6.61
C ASN A 202 5.52 -5.18 -6.43
N ILE A 203 5.67 -6.01 -5.39
CA ILE A 203 6.82 -6.92 -5.28
C ILE A 203 6.88 -7.85 -6.49
N ILE A 204 5.77 -8.52 -6.84
CA ILE A 204 5.69 -9.40 -8.01
C ILE A 204 6.04 -8.64 -9.29
N ARG A 205 5.45 -7.46 -9.50
CA ARG A 205 5.73 -6.61 -10.67
C ARG A 205 7.20 -6.23 -10.75
N ASN A 206 7.80 -5.81 -9.65
CA ASN A 206 9.21 -5.44 -9.61
C ASN A 206 10.11 -6.65 -9.92
N LEU A 207 9.80 -7.83 -9.40
CA LEU A 207 10.56 -9.06 -9.67
C LEU A 207 10.46 -9.51 -11.14
N CYS A 208 9.33 -9.22 -11.81
CA CYS A 208 9.07 -9.64 -13.19
C CYS A 208 9.45 -8.58 -14.22
N LEU A 209 9.01 -7.35 -14.02
CA LEU A 209 9.03 -6.30 -15.05
C LEU A 209 10.27 -5.39 -15.00
N SER A 210 11.11 -5.52 -13.97
CA SER A 210 12.33 -4.71 -13.89
C SER A 210 13.31 -5.05 -15.01
N ILE A 211 13.96 -4.01 -15.52
CA ILE A 211 15.06 -4.15 -16.46
C ILE A 211 16.36 -4.15 -15.67
N ILE A 212 17.16 -5.20 -15.84
CA ILE A 212 18.42 -5.40 -15.15
C ILE A 212 19.56 -5.18 -16.16
N THR A 213 20.46 -4.27 -15.83
CA THR A 213 21.67 -3.96 -16.62
C THR A 213 22.86 -3.74 -15.69
N PHE A 214 24.04 -3.62 -16.27
CA PHE A 214 25.25 -3.28 -15.53
C PHE A 214 25.85 -2.00 -16.13
N ASP A 215 26.38 -1.15 -15.27
CA ASP A 215 27.08 0.04 -15.70
C ASP A 215 28.51 -0.29 -16.20
N LYS A 216 29.27 0.76 -16.55
CA LYS A 216 30.66 0.62 -17.07
C LYS A 216 31.65 0.08 -16.02
N HIS A 217 31.25 0.12 -14.73
CA HIS A 217 32.05 -0.36 -13.60
C HIS A 217 31.65 -1.75 -13.15
N GLY A 218 30.60 -2.33 -13.78
CA GLY A 218 30.04 -3.63 -13.40
C GLY A 218 29.04 -3.56 -12.24
N ASP A 219 28.57 -2.36 -11.89
CA ASP A 219 27.56 -2.18 -10.85
C ASP A 219 26.15 -2.48 -11.36
N LEU A 220 25.36 -3.15 -10.53
CA LEU A 220 23.99 -3.54 -10.86
C LEU A 220 23.05 -2.32 -10.93
N MET A 221 22.49 -2.08 -12.11
CA MET A 221 21.46 -1.08 -12.38
C MET A 221 20.11 -1.76 -12.56
N ILE A 222 19.10 -1.27 -11.85
CA ILE A 222 17.73 -1.82 -11.88
C ILE A 222 16.77 -0.67 -12.19
N TYR A 223 16.02 -0.83 -13.28
CA TYR A 223 14.93 0.09 -13.65
C TYR A 223 13.60 -0.60 -13.35
N PHE A 224 12.88 -0.05 -12.35
CA PHE A 224 11.59 -0.58 -11.91
C PHE A 224 10.46 -0.11 -12.84
N PRO A 225 9.36 -0.92 -12.97
CA PRO A 225 8.21 -0.60 -13.80
C PRO A 225 7.39 0.59 -13.28
#